data_95e312c6e0bf8470c84fdbd784fc26d9
#
_entry.id   95e312c6e0bf8470c84fdbd784fc26d9
#
_cell.length_a   1.000
_cell.length_b   1.000
_cell.length_c   1.000
_cell.angle_alpha   90.00
_cell.angle_beta   90.00
_cell.angle_gamma   90.00
#
_symmetry.space_group_name_H-M   'P 1'
#
loop_
_entity.id
_entity.type
_entity.pdbx_description
1 polymer ?
#
loop_
_entity_poly.entity_id
_entity_poly.type
_entity_poly.pdbx_seq_one_letter_code
_entity_poly.pdbx_strand_id
1 'polypeptide(L)'
;MSAPDSPVTVTSMTYQVPVDGIGSVPLTVTARGEGRPYLVLHGGAGPQSVDSFATLLAASQQAQVLAPLHPGFGGTPRPDGLATMGGLGQLYVNLLDQLDLDGVTVIGNSIGGWIAAEIAVLNSPRVTAVVLADAAGLQLETAPAADFFSLTMDQVAELAYYEPDKFRIDVDHLPAPAKAAMAANQQALASYGGPAMADPTLLDRLPAITAPTLVVWGAADRMIPPEHGLAYTRAIPGAQFQLISDAGHLPQLETPGTLLRLVAEFLLAHTDPGLTEVTVVGPDEGETLLPPPTTMRILEDGSHTGHRLGIGEITVAPHTDGPPQHRHARHDEGFYVVSGTARFTVGEKSYDAPAGALAMVPPGAPHTFANPGDEPLVLLNTFTPDLYVQYFRDLHDMITSGGPLSPEVIAGVMARYATTPA
;
A
#
# COMPACT_ATOMS: atom_id res chain seq x y z
N MET A 1 13.26 11.54 0.59
CA MET A 1 12.59 10.38 -0.04
C MET A 1 12.80 10.51 -1.54
N SER A 2 13.78 9.79 -2.11
CA SER A 2 13.94 9.69 -3.57
C SER A 2 12.90 8.68 -4.07
N ALA A 3 12.17 9.05 -5.13
CA ALA A 3 11.23 8.16 -5.80
C ALA A 3 11.97 6.91 -6.32
N PRO A 4 11.32 5.74 -6.41
CA PRO A 4 11.90 4.56 -7.03
C PRO A 4 12.18 4.87 -8.51
N ASP A 5 13.40 4.59 -8.97
CA ASP A 5 13.89 4.93 -10.31
C ASP A 5 13.35 4.04 -11.45
N SER A 6 12.46 3.11 -11.19
CA SER A 6 11.68 2.47 -12.28
C SER A 6 10.31 3.12 -12.33
N PRO A 7 9.94 3.73 -13.46
CA PRO A 7 8.62 4.36 -13.57
C PRO A 7 7.54 3.30 -13.41
N VAL A 8 6.68 3.49 -12.40
CA VAL A 8 5.48 2.65 -12.24
C VAL A 8 4.69 2.71 -13.55
N THR A 9 4.47 1.57 -14.17
CA THR A 9 3.66 1.50 -15.39
C THR A 9 2.26 2.00 -15.08
N VAL A 10 1.79 2.98 -15.83
CA VAL A 10 0.44 3.57 -15.69
C VAL A 10 -0.32 3.33 -16.98
N THR A 11 -1.47 2.67 -16.86
CA THR A 11 -2.38 2.44 -17.99
C THR A 11 -3.78 2.93 -17.63
N SER A 12 -4.53 3.42 -18.60
CA SER A 12 -5.93 3.80 -18.39
C SER A 12 -6.81 3.08 -19.41
N MET A 13 -7.84 2.39 -18.93
CA MET A 13 -8.76 1.61 -19.74
C MET A 13 -10.20 1.90 -19.34
N THR A 14 -11.12 1.84 -20.31
CA THR A 14 -12.56 1.94 -20.05
C THR A 14 -13.19 0.57 -20.20
N TYR A 15 -13.76 0.07 -19.13
CA TYR A 15 -14.49 -1.18 -19.07
C TYR A 15 -15.99 -0.94 -19.23
N GLN A 16 -16.69 -1.90 -19.81
CA GLN A 16 -18.15 -1.93 -19.86
C GLN A 16 -18.61 -2.90 -18.77
N VAL A 17 -18.98 -2.34 -17.61
CA VAL A 17 -19.30 -3.16 -16.43
C VAL A 17 -20.82 -3.37 -16.35
N PRO A 18 -21.31 -4.61 -16.35
CA PRO A 18 -22.73 -4.89 -16.24
C PRO A 18 -23.24 -4.59 -14.83
N VAL A 19 -24.39 -3.93 -14.72
CA VAL A 19 -25.08 -3.67 -13.45
C VAL A 19 -26.55 -4.03 -13.63
N ASP A 20 -27.07 -4.89 -12.77
CA ASP A 20 -28.44 -5.38 -12.82
C ASP A 20 -29.44 -4.21 -12.77
N GLY A 21 -30.44 -4.25 -13.66
CA GLY A 21 -31.46 -3.21 -13.76
C GLY A 21 -31.00 -1.88 -14.39
N ILE A 22 -29.68 -1.71 -14.67
CA ILE A 22 -29.11 -0.49 -15.25
C ILE A 22 -28.54 -0.77 -16.64
N GLY A 23 -27.93 -1.94 -16.84
CA GLY A 23 -27.25 -2.31 -18.08
C GLY A 23 -25.73 -2.15 -17.97
N SER A 24 -25.07 -1.89 -19.10
CA SER A 24 -23.61 -1.77 -19.16
C SER A 24 -23.18 -0.33 -18.83
N VAL A 25 -22.36 -0.16 -17.82
CA VAL A 25 -21.84 1.13 -17.34
C VAL A 25 -20.39 1.31 -17.79
N PRO A 26 -20.07 2.36 -18.59
CA PRO A 26 -18.69 2.66 -18.92
C PRO A 26 -17.94 3.16 -17.69
N LEU A 27 -16.83 2.49 -17.32
CA LEU A 27 -16.02 2.82 -16.17
C LEU A 27 -14.55 2.93 -16.56
N THR A 28 -14.00 4.13 -16.49
CA THR A 28 -12.58 4.36 -16.73
C THR A 28 -11.77 4.05 -15.48
N VAL A 29 -10.79 3.18 -15.60
CA VAL A 29 -9.90 2.75 -14.52
C VAL A 29 -8.46 3.06 -14.89
N THR A 30 -7.75 3.76 -14.03
CA THR A 30 -6.31 3.93 -14.13
C THR A 30 -5.63 2.87 -13.28
N ALA A 31 -4.86 1.99 -13.92
CA ALA A 31 -4.08 0.94 -13.28
C ALA A 31 -2.61 1.35 -13.15
N ARG A 32 -1.97 0.99 -12.03
CA ARG A 32 -0.57 1.26 -11.72
C ARG A 32 0.10 0.02 -11.13
N GLY A 33 1.30 -0.31 -11.62
CA GLY A 33 2.08 -1.42 -11.10
C GLY A 33 1.50 -2.80 -11.38
N GLU A 34 2.09 -3.80 -10.78
CA GLU A 34 1.71 -5.22 -10.86
C GLU A 34 1.84 -5.85 -9.48
N GLY A 35 1.17 -6.98 -9.25
CA GLY A 35 1.20 -7.72 -7.99
C GLY A 35 -0.14 -7.73 -7.26
N ARG A 36 -0.12 -7.60 -5.93
CA ARG A 36 -1.32 -7.66 -5.10
C ARG A 36 -2.35 -6.58 -5.50
N PRO A 37 -3.63 -6.95 -5.73
CA PRO A 37 -4.62 -6.00 -6.21
C PRO A 37 -5.15 -5.09 -5.10
N TYR A 38 -5.19 -3.79 -5.40
CA TYR A 38 -5.82 -2.75 -4.60
C TYR A 38 -6.84 -1.99 -5.45
N LEU A 39 -7.99 -1.70 -4.84
CA LEU A 39 -8.98 -0.78 -5.41
C LEU A 39 -8.96 0.51 -4.58
N VAL A 40 -8.50 1.61 -5.17
CA VAL A 40 -8.36 2.92 -4.49
C VAL A 40 -9.45 3.87 -4.99
N LEU A 41 -10.36 4.25 -4.09
CA LEU A 41 -11.57 5.03 -4.36
C LEU A 41 -11.41 6.48 -3.92
N HIS A 42 -11.53 7.40 -4.87
CA HIS A 42 -11.35 8.83 -4.60
C HIS A 42 -12.55 9.45 -3.87
N GLY A 43 -12.32 10.58 -3.21
CA GLY A 43 -13.33 11.43 -2.59
C GLY A 43 -13.99 12.39 -3.57
N GLY A 44 -14.73 13.34 -3.02
CA GLY A 44 -15.46 14.38 -3.78
C GLY A 44 -14.57 15.29 -4.62
N ALA A 45 -13.29 15.41 -4.30
CA ALA A 45 -12.32 16.17 -5.09
C ALA A 45 -12.02 15.55 -6.47
N GLY A 46 -12.32 14.25 -6.66
CA GLY A 46 -12.05 13.52 -7.90
C GLY A 46 -10.75 12.70 -7.86
N PRO A 47 -10.42 12.01 -8.98
CA PRO A 47 -9.35 11.00 -9.01
C PRO A 47 -7.97 11.56 -8.70
N GLN A 48 -7.68 12.83 -9.02
CA GLN A 48 -6.40 13.47 -8.72
C GLN A 48 -6.08 13.50 -7.22
N SER A 49 -7.08 13.41 -6.35
CA SER A 49 -6.88 13.38 -4.89
C SER A 49 -6.28 12.09 -4.36
N VAL A 50 -6.23 11.04 -5.18
CA VAL A 50 -5.64 9.74 -4.83
C VAL A 50 -4.48 9.32 -5.73
N ASP A 51 -4.19 10.04 -6.81
CA ASP A 51 -3.18 9.67 -7.81
C ASP A 51 -1.78 9.49 -7.24
N SER A 52 -1.33 10.44 -6.42
CA SER A 52 -0.01 10.37 -5.79
C SER A 52 0.09 9.21 -4.81
N PHE A 53 -0.95 8.98 -4.01
CA PHE A 53 -1.01 7.86 -3.08
C PHE A 53 -1.07 6.51 -3.81
N ALA A 54 -1.88 6.40 -4.87
CA ALA A 54 -1.94 5.19 -5.69
C ALA A 54 -0.58 4.85 -6.34
N THR A 55 0.16 5.86 -6.78
CA THR A 55 1.52 5.68 -7.32
C THR A 55 2.50 5.25 -6.22
N LEU A 56 2.43 5.86 -5.04
CA LEU A 56 3.25 5.49 -3.88
C LEU A 56 2.96 4.06 -3.42
N LEU A 57 1.69 3.67 -3.36
CA LEU A 57 1.24 2.34 -2.99
C LEU A 57 1.76 1.29 -3.99
N ALA A 58 1.59 1.52 -5.30
CA ALA A 58 2.11 0.64 -6.35
C ALA A 58 3.62 0.45 -6.26
N ALA A 59 4.37 1.54 -6.04
CA ALA A 59 5.83 1.51 -5.95
C ALA A 59 6.36 0.81 -4.68
N SER A 60 5.59 0.85 -3.57
CA SER A 60 6.08 0.46 -2.25
C SER A 60 5.67 -0.95 -1.84
N GLN A 61 4.64 -1.55 -2.48
CA GLN A 61 4.02 -2.78 -2.02
C GLN A 61 4.00 -3.88 -3.09
N GLN A 62 4.72 -3.72 -4.21
CA GLN A 62 4.55 -4.61 -5.37
C GLN A 62 3.06 -4.83 -5.67
N ALA A 63 2.35 -3.72 -5.83
CA ALA A 63 0.91 -3.70 -5.90
C ALA A 63 0.40 -3.34 -7.30
N GLN A 64 -0.65 -4.01 -7.71
CA GLN A 64 -1.52 -3.57 -8.80
C GLN A 64 -2.60 -2.66 -8.20
N VAL A 65 -2.53 -1.37 -8.47
CA VAL A 65 -3.47 -0.39 -7.93
C VAL A 65 -4.45 0.04 -9.02
N LEU A 66 -5.71 -0.25 -8.82
CA LEU A 66 -6.83 0.18 -9.68
C LEU A 66 -7.48 1.41 -9.05
N ALA A 67 -7.46 2.53 -9.75
CA ALA A 67 -8.10 3.79 -9.34
C ALA A 67 -9.17 4.16 -10.39
N PRO A 68 -10.45 3.79 -10.15
CA PRO A 68 -11.53 4.13 -11.05
C PRO A 68 -11.95 5.59 -10.92
N LEU A 69 -12.37 6.18 -12.03
CA LEU A 69 -13.09 7.45 -12.06
C LEU A 69 -14.59 7.17 -11.88
N HIS A 70 -15.16 7.61 -10.76
CA HIS A 70 -16.59 7.37 -10.49
C HIS A 70 -17.46 7.95 -11.59
N PRO A 71 -18.49 7.21 -12.09
CA PRO A 71 -19.43 7.74 -13.09
C PRO A 71 -20.03 9.07 -12.67
N GLY A 72 -20.06 10.06 -13.57
CA GLY A 72 -20.48 11.44 -13.30
C GLY A 72 -19.34 12.38 -12.87
N PHE A 73 -18.26 11.86 -12.30
CA PHE A 73 -17.09 12.68 -11.95
C PHE A 73 -16.25 12.99 -13.20
N GLY A 74 -15.53 14.12 -13.16
CA GLY A 74 -14.73 14.57 -14.30
C GLY A 74 -15.52 14.83 -15.59
N GLY A 75 -16.85 14.97 -15.50
CA GLY A 75 -17.74 15.15 -16.64
C GLY A 75 -18.06 13.86 -17.40
N THR A 76 -17.75 12.69 -16.84
CA THR A 76 -18.14 11.39 -17.43
C THR A 76 -19.65 11.16 -17.32
N PRO A 77 -20.25 10.35 -18.24
CA PRO A 77 -21.66 10.01 -18.13
C PRO A 77 -21.98 9.26 -16.82
N ARG A 78 -23.11 9.57 -16.23
CA ARG A 78 -23.72 8.83 -15.12
C ARG A 78 -25.06 8.25 -15.60
N PRO A 79 -25.26 6.94 -15.63
CA PRO A 79 -26.57 6.36 -15.94
C PRO A 79 -27.62 6.77 -14.90
N ASP A 80 -28.85 7.07 -15.34
CA ASP A 80 -29.93 7.55 -14.45
C ASP A 80 -30.22 6.57 -13.30
N GLY A 81 -30.16 5.26 -13.57
CA GLY A 81 -30.35 4.21 -12.55
C GLY A 81 -29.23 4.10 -11.52
N LEU A 82 -28.04 4.67 -11.78
CA LEU A 82 -26.90 4.64 -10.87
C LEU A 82 -26.92 5.90 -9.99
N ALA A 83 -27.72 5.86 -8.93
CA ALA A 83 -28.05 7.03 -8.13
C ALA A 83 -27.65 6.97 -6.65
N THR A 84 -26.99 5.87 -6.20
CA THR A 84 -26.65 5.68 -4.79
C THR A 84 -25.21 5.20 -4.62
N MET A 85 -24.65 5.39 -3.41
CA MET A 85 -23.32 4.87 -3.07
C MET A 85 -23.31 3.34 -3.06
N GLY A 86 -24.41 2.69 -2.61
CA GLY A 86 -24.56 1.24 -2.71
C GLY A 86 -24.54 0.73 -4.16
N GLY A 87 -25.14 1.50 -5.10
CA GLY A 87 -25.06 1.20 -6.53
C GLY A 87 -23.64 1.29 -7.08
N LEU A 88 -22.85 2.25 -6.62
CA LEU A 88 -21.41 2.32 -6.93
C LEU A 88 -20.65 1.15 -6.30
N GLY A 89 -20.98 0.76 -5.07
CA GLY A 89 -20.41 -0.43 -4.44
C GLY A 89 -20.63 -1.70 -5.27
N GLN A 90 -21.86 -1.91 -5.76
CA GLN A 90 -22.18 -3.04 -6.64
C GLN A 90 -21.45 -2.98 -7.97
N LEU A 91 -21.35 -1.78 -8.59
CA LEU A 91 -20.59 -1.57 -9.82
C LEU A 91 -19.12 -2.00 -9.65
N TYR A 92 -18.49 -1.68 -8.53
CA TYR A 92 -17.09 -2.06 -8.29
C TYR A 92 -16.92 -3.55 -7.98
N VAL A 93 -17.83 -4.17 -7.26
CA VAL A 93 -17.81 -5.64 -7.09
C VAL A 93 -17.91 -6.31 -8.45
N ASN A 94 -18.83 -5.88 -9.32
CA ASN A 94 -18.97 -6.42 -10.67
C ASN A 94 -17.72 -6.18 -11.54
N LEU A 95 -17.01 -5.05 -11.35
CA LEU A 95 -15.72 -4.81 -11.98
C LEU A 95 -14.67 -5.84 -11.55
N LEU A 96 -14.58 -6.12 -10.24
CA LEU A 96 -13.63 -7.11 -9.71
C LEU A 96 -13.93 -8.51 -10.26
N ASP A 97 -15.21 -8.88 -10.34
CA ASP A 97 -15.65 -10.14 -10.96
C ASP A 97 -15.27 -10.23 -12.43
N GLN A 98 -15.51 -9.15 -13.20
CA GLN A 98 -15.17 -9.09 -14.63
C GLN A 98 -13.66 -9.18 -14.88
N LEU A 99 -12.84 -8.65 -13.99
CA LEU A 99 -11.38 -8.67 -14.07
C LEU A 99 -10.76 -9.93 -13.47
N ASP A 100 -11.59 -10.81 -12.89
CA ASP A 100 -11.18 -12.03 -12.17
C ASP A 100 -10.09 -11.76 -11.13
N LEU A 101 -10.28 -10.70 -10.31
CA LEU A 101 -9.34 -10.28 -9.29
C LEU A 101 -9.76 -10.82 -7.93
N ASP A 102 -8.88 -11.58 -7.29
CA ASP A 102 -9.03 -12.10 -5.94
C ASP A 102 -8.08 -11.41 -4.95
N GLY A 103 -8.38 -11.48 -3.66
CA GLY A 103 -7.49 -10.93 -2.62
C GLY A 103 -7.42 -9.41 -2.60
N VAL A 104 -8.44 -8.73 -3.11
CA VAL A 104 -8.46 -7.27 -3.29
C VAL A 104 -8.56 -6.55 -1.94
N THR A 105 -7.68 -5.59 -1.72
CA THR A 105 -7.82 -4.60 -0.65
C THR A 105 -8.49 -3.34 -1.21
N VAL A 106 -9.61 -2.94 -0.60
CA VAL A 106 -10.33 -1.71 -0.97
C VAL A 106 -9.93 -0.58 -0.04
N ILE A 107 -9.46 0.53 -0.59
CA ILE A 107 -9.09 1.75 0.17
C ILE A 107 -9.92 2.91 -0.36
N GLY A 108 -10.67 3.58 0.51
CA GLY A 108 -11.49 4.71 0.12
C GLY A 108 -11.37 5.91 1.05
N ASN A 109 -11.29 7.12 0.48
CA ASN A 109 -11.32 8.37 1.23
C ASN A 109 -12.63 9.12 1.05
N SER A 110 -13.17 9.68 2.11
CA SER A 110 -14.40 10.50 2.09
C SER A 110 -15.60 9.71 1.51
N ILE A 111 -16.20 10.15 0.40
CA ILE A 111 -17.23 9.36 -0.31
C ILE A 111 -16.67 8.04 -0.85
N GLY A 112 -15.39 7.99 -1.24
CA GLY A 112 -14.72 6.73 -1.58
C GLY A 112 -14.68 5.76 -0.40
N GLY A 113 -14.54 6.29 0.82
CA GLY A 113 -14.67 5.52 2.07
C GLY A 113 -16.10 5.01 2.30
N TRP A 114 -17.10 5.81 2.01
CA TRP A 114 -18.49 5.36 2.03
C TRP A 114 -18.75 4.26 1.00
N ILE A 115 -18.28 4.43 -0.25
CA ILE A 115 -18.39 3.38 -1.27
C ILE A 115 -17.64 2.11 -0.83
N ALA A 116 -16.46 2.24 -0.19
CA ALA A 116 -15.72 1.10 0.33
C ALA A 116 -16.50 0.36 1.43
N ALA A 117 -17.22 1.08 2.31
CA ALA A 117 -18.12 0.50 3.28
C ALA A 117 -19.30 -0.24 2.61
N GLU A 118 -19.88 0.32 1.55
CA GLU A 118 -20.92 -0.33 0.76
C GLU A 118 -20.42 -1.63 0.09
N ILE A 119 -19.21 -1.61 -0.47
CA ILE A 119 -18.54 -2.82 -1.00
C ILE A 119 -18.37 -3.86 0.10
N ALA A 120 -17.93 -3.44 1.29
CA ALA A 120 -17.72 -4.33 2.42
C ALA A 120 -19.04 -4.98 2.89
N VAL A 121 -20.14 -4.23 2.93
CA VAL A 121 -21.48 -4.76 3.27
C VAL A 121 -21.95 -5.85 2.31
N LEU A 122 -21.52 -5.81 1.04
CA LEU A 122 -21.84 -6.86 0.05
C LEU A 122 -21.10 -8.17 0.32
N ASN A 123 -20.08 -8.19 1.16
CA ASN A 123 -19.28 -9.37 1.52
C ASN A 123 -18.81 -10.20 0.31
N SER A 124 -18.36 -9.53 -0.75
CA SER A 124 -17.81 -10.21 -1.91
C SER A 124 -16.57 -11.03 -1.52
N PRO A 125 -16.45 -12.30 -1.95
CA PRO A 125 -15.27 -13.13 -1.68
C PRO A 125 -14.00 -12.58 -2.34
N ARG A 126 -14.12 -11.67 -3.30
CA ARG A 126 -12.99 -10.99 -3.96
C ARG A 126 -12.27 -10.01 -3.02
N VAL A 127 -12.97 -9.50 -1.99
CA VAL A 127 -12.45 -8.46 -1.09
C VAL A 127 -11.98 -9.07 0.22
N THR A 128 -10.70 -8.94 0.51
CA THR A 128 -10.06 -9.54 1.70
C THR A 128 -9.74 -8.53 2.79
N ALA A 129 -9.76 -7.23 2.49
CA ALA A 129 -9.59 -6.17 3.49
C ALA A 129 -10.18 -4.84 3.00
N VAL A 130 -10.56 -4.00 3.95
CA VAL A 130 -11.12 -2.66 3.67
C VAL A 130 -10.44 -1.61 4.53
N VAL A 131 -10.15 -0.46 3.93
CA VAL A 131 -9.60 0.72 4.62
C VAL A 131 -10.53 1.90 4.37
N LEU A 132 -11.08 2.44 5.45
CA LEU A 132 -11.97 3.59 5.45
C LEU A 132 -11.18 4.81 5.96
N ALA A 133 -10.80 5.71 5.06
CA ALA A 133 -10.07 6.93 5.39
C ALA A 133 -11.04 8.13 5.40
N ASP A 134 -11.27 8.72 6.57
CA ASP A 134 -12.14 9.90 6.74
C ASP A 134 -13.48 9.74 6.01
N ALA A 135 -14.11 8.57 6.18
CA ALA A 135 -15.24 8.14 5.37
C ALA A 135 -16.52 8.94 5.66
N ALA A 136 -17.19 9.39 4.60
CA ALA A 136 -18.54 9.97 4.68
C ALA A 136 -19.60 8.86 4.88
N GLY A 137 -20.87 9.24 4.91
CA GLY A 137 -22.01 8.32 4.84
C GLY A 137 -22.78 8.12 6.15
N LEU A 138 -22.19 8.40 7.31
CA LEU A 138 -22.92 8.36 8.59
C LEU A 138 -23.55 9.71 8.93
N GLN A 139 -24.68 9.66 9.60
CA GLN A 139 -25.31 10.84 10.17
C GLN A 139 -25.24 10.75 11.70
N LEU A 140 -24.47 11.65 12.32
CA LEU A 140 -24.31 11.72 13.78
C LEU A 140 -24.80 13.06 14.28
N GLU A 141 -25.85 13.08 15.11
CA GLU A 141 -26.41 14.30 15.69
C GLU A 141 -25.41 14.98 16.66
N THR A 142 -24.59 14.19 17.34
CA THR A 142 -23.63 14.68 18.36
C THR A 142 -22.33 15.22 17.75
N ALA A 143 -22.05 14.91 16.48
CA ALA A 143 -20.88 15.35 15.74
C ALA A 143 -21.24 15.50 14.25
N PRO A 144 -22.02 16.54 13.91
CA PRO A 144 -22.48 16.70 12.51
C PRO A 144 -21.29 16.97 11.59
N ALA A 145 -21.30 16.35 10.41
CA ALA A 145 -20.40 16.70 9.32
C ALA A 145 -20.70 18.12 8.82
N ALA A 146 -19.70 18.82 8.31
CA ALA A 146 -19.89 20.14 7.73
C ALA A 146 -20.81 20.07 6.49
N ASP A 147 -21.66 21.06 6.31
CA ASP A 147 -22.48 21.20 5.11
C ASP A 147 -21.61 21.65 3.93
N PHE A 148 -20.99 20.67 3.27
CA PHE A 148 -20.05 20.88 2.17
C PHE A 148 -20.60 21.83 1.09
N PHE A 149 -21.90 21.72 0.75
CA PHE A 149 -22.49 22.48 -0.35
C PHE A 149 -22.72 23.96 -0.01
N SER A 150 -22.70 24.34 1.26
CA SER A 150 -22.80 25.73 1.71
C SER A 150 -21.45 26.45 1.81
N LEU A 151 -20.32 25.70 1.70
CA LEU A 151 -18.98 26.22 1.93
C LEU A 151 -18.33 26.79 0.66
N THR A 152 -17.57 27.86 0.83
CA THR A 152 -16.60 28.30 -0.19
C THR A 152 -15.39 27.37 -0.20
N MET A 153 -14.61 27.36 -1.29
CA MET A 153 -13.40 26.53 -1.37
C MET A 153 -12.34 26.89 -0.32
N ASP A 154 -12.28 28.15 0.09
CA ASP A 154 -11.42 28.56 1.21
C ASP A 154 -11.88 27.98 2.54
N GLN A 155 -13.19 27.98 2.79
CA GLN A 155 -13.76 27.34 3.98
C GLN A 155 -13.58 25.83 3.96
N VAL A 156 -13.71 25.20 2.79
CA VAL A 156 -13.40 23.77 2.61
C VAL A 156 -11.94 23.50 2.97
N ALA A 157 -10.99 24.31 2.49
CA ALA A 157 -9.58 24.14 2.81
C ALA A 157 -9.31 24.26 4.32
N GLU A 158 -9.89 25.27 4.98
CA GLU A 158 -9.77 25.47 6.42
C GLU A 158 -10.31 24.31 7.26
N LEU A 159 -11.34 23.63 6.79
CA LEU A 159 -11.96 22.52 7.51
C LEU A 159 -11.33 21.17 7.16
N ALA A 160 -10.84 21.00 5.91
CA ALA A 160 -10.37 19.72 5.38
C ALA A 160 -8.90 19.46 5.66
N TYR A 161 -8.05 20.46 5.85
CA TYR A 161 -6.61 20.26 5.96
C TYR A 161 -6.07 20.65 7.34
N TYR A 162 -5.03 19.91 7.76
CA TYR A 162 -4.19 20.27 8.91
C TYR A 162 -3.34 21.51 8.59
N GLU A 163 -2.78 21.57 7.36
CA GLU A 163 -2.02 22.71 6.82
C GLU A 163 -2.77 23.35 5.63
N PRO A 164 -3.85 24.14 5.85
CA PRO A 164 -4.69 24.67 4.76
C PRO A 164 -3.92 25.45 3.70
N ASP A 165 -2.96 26.27 4.09
CA ASP A 165 -2.20 27.12 3.17
C ASP A 165 -1.35 26.32 2.17
N LYS A 166 -0.96 25.11 2.54
CA LYS A 166 -0.15 24.22 1.69
C LYS A 166 -0.98 23.50 0.62
N PHE A 167 -2.24 23.20 0.91
CA PHE A 167 -3.10 22.38 0.07
C PHE A 167 -4.28 23.13 -0.54
N ARG A 168 -4.46 24.41 -0.19
CA ARG A 168 -5.50 25.28 -0.73
C ARG A 168 -5.41 25.37 -2.25
N ILE A 169 -6.52 25.16 -2.92
CA ILE A 169 -6.63 25.29 -4.39
C ILE A 169 -7.06 26.72 -4.72
N ASP A 170 -6.24 27.44 -5.45
CA ASP A 170 -6.60 28.73 -6.03
C ASP A 170 -7.49 28.51 -7.26
N VAL A 171 -8.80 28.56 -7.03
CA VAL A 171 -9.81 28.31 -8.08
C VAL A 171 -9.76 29.35 -9.19
N ASP A 172 -9.39 30.59 -8.89
CA ASP A 172 -9.37 31.66 -9.88
C ASP A 172 -8.31 31.43 -10.95
N HIS A 173 -7.21 30.81 -10.58
CA HIS A 173 -6.10 30.50 -11.47
C HIS A 173 -6.19 29.12 -12.14
N LEU A 174 -7.23 28.32 -11.85
CA LEU A 174 -7.42 27.04 -12.52
C LEU A 174 -7.78 27.20 -14.01
N PRO A 175 -7.21 26.35 -14.90
CA PRO A 175 -7.64 26.29 -16.29
C PRO A 175 -9.14 25.94 -16.44
N ALA A 176 -9.77 26.41 -17.51
CA ALA A 176 -11.20 26.17 -17.75
C ALA A 176 -11.61 24.67 -17.69
N PRO A 177 -10.83 23.70 -18.23
CA PRO A 177 -11.17 22.29 -18.09
C PRO A 177 -11.17 21.80 -16.64
N ALA A 178 -10.26 22.29 -15.78
CA ALA A 178 -10.21 21.93 -14.37
C ALA A 178 -11.41 22.49 -13.59
N LYS A 179 -11.80 23.72 -13.89
CA LYS A 179 -13.04 24.34 -13.33
C LYS A 179 -14.29 23.55 -13.73
N ALA A 180 -14.38 23.13 -15.00
CA ALA A 180 -15.49 22.32 -15.51
C ALA A 180 -15.54 20.93 -14.83
N ALA A 181 -14.39 20.27 -14.65
CA ALA A 181 -14.30 18.99 -13.94
C ALA A 181 -14.72 19.14 -12.47
N MET A 182 -14.28 20.20 -11.80
CA MET A 182 -14.65 20.50 -10.40
C MET A 182 -16.17 20.70 -10.25
N ALA A 183 -16.79 21.45 -11.17
CA ALA A 183 -18.24 21.64 -11.17
C ALA A 183 -18.99 20.32 -11.42
N ALA A 184 -18.51 19.47 -12.34
CA ALA A 184 -19.06 18.14 -12.59
C ALA A 184 -18.93 17.23 -11.36
N ASN A 185 -17.79 17.28 -10.66
CA ASN A 185 -17.58 16.53 -9.43
C ASN A 185 -18.58 16.94 -8.34
N GLN A 186 -18.81 18.23 -8.14
CA GLN A 186 -19.80 18.73 -7.18
C GLN A 186 -21.21 18.25 -7.53
N GLN A 187 -21.58 18.28 -8.82
CA GLN A 187 -22.88 17.80 -9.28
C GLN A 187 -23.04 16.28 -9.06
N ALA A 188 -22.01 15.50 -9.38
CA ALA A 188 -22.02 14.06 -9.15
C ALA A 188 -22.12 13.74 -7.64
N LEU A 189 -21.34 14.46 -6.82
CA LEU A 189 -21.37 14.34 -5.37
C LEU A 189 -22.78 14.58 -4.80
N ALA A 190 -23.44 15.67 -5.21
CA ALA A 190 -24.81 15.98 -4.80
C ALA A 190 -25.81 14.91 -5.25
N SER A 191 -25.61 14.33 -6.44
CA SER A 191 -26.47 13.28 -6.98
C SER A 191 -26.39 11.97 -6.21
N TYR A 192 -25.19 11.56 -5.75
CA TYR A 192 -24.97 10.31 -5.02
C TYR A 192 -25.20 10.43 -3.52
N GLY A 193 -24.70 11.49 -2.91
CA GLY A 193 -24.71 11.69 -1.45
C GLY A 193 -25.99 12.33 -0.93
N GLY A 194 -26.78 12.90 -1.82
CA GLY A 194 -27.95 13.69 -1.43
C GLY A 194 -27.59 14.92 -0.60
N PRO A 195 -28.58 15.63 -0.06
CA PRO A 195 -28.35 16.88 0.66
C PRO A 195 -27.63 16.71 2.00
N ALA A 196 -27.78 15.55 2.64
CA ALA A 196 -27.17 15.26 3.94
C ALA A 196 -25.78 14.62 3.84
N MET A 197 -25.32 14.24 2.64
CA MET A 197 -24.09 13.47 2.45
C MET A 197 -23.99 12.22 3.36
N ALA A 198 -25.13 11.58 3.61
CA ALA A 198 -25.25 10.45 4.51
C ALA A 198 -26.41 9.52 4.08
N ASP A 199 -26.29 8.24 4.44
CA ASP A 199 -27.34 7.25 4.37
C ASP A 199 -27.76 6.89 5.80
N PRO A 200 -29.00 7.23 6.21
CA PRO A 200 -29.47 6.94 7.57
C PRO A 200 -29.53 5.42 7.87
N THR A 201 -29.48 4.56 6.86
CA THR A 201 -29.54 3.09 7.02
C THR A 201 -28.14 2.46 7.06
N LEU A 202 -27.08 3.20 6.73
CA LEU A 202 -25.74 2.63 6.63
C LEU A 202 -25.26 2.07 7.96
N LEU A 203 -25.44 2.80 9.05
CA LEU A 203 -25.01 2.39 10.39
C LEU A 203 -25.59 1.02 10.79
N ASP A 204 -26.85 0.76 10.45
CA ASP A 204 -27.52 -0.50 10.74
C ASP A 204 -27.02 -1.68 9.88
N ARG A 205 -26.37 -1.40 8.73
CA ARG A 205 -25.84 -2.41 7.80
C ARG A 205 -24.36 -2.75 8.08
N LEU A 206 -23.60 -1.86 8.71
CA LEU A 206 -22.20 -2.08 9.01
C LEU A 206 -21.89 -3.35 9.82
N PRO A 207 -22.76 -3.81 10.77
CA PRO A 207 -22.51 -5.07 11.48
C PRO A 207 -22.47 -6.33 10.59
N ALA A 208 -22.95 -6.26 9.34
CA ALA A 208 -22.86 -7.36 8.40
C ALA A 208 -21.46 -7.52 7.75
N ILE A 209 -20.57 -6.55 7.91
CA ILE A 209 -19.23 -6.60 7.34
C ILE A 209 -18.41 -7.69 8.02
N THR A 210 -17.86 -8.61 7.20
CA THR A 210 -16.99 -9.71 7.66
C THR A 210 -15.52 -9.50 7.31
N ALA A 211 -15.23 -8.67 6.30
CA ALA A 211 -13.86 -8.38 5.91
C ALA A 211 -13.13 -7.58 7.02
N PRO A 212 -11.88 -7.93 7.35
CA PRO A 212 -11.01 -7.11 8.18
C PRO A 212 -11.04 -5.65 7.75
N THR A 213 -11.33 -4.74 8.69
CA THR A 213 -11.53 -3.32 8.38
C THR A 213 -10.62 -2.44 9.22
N LEU A 214 -9.86 -1.56 8.56
CA LEU A 214 -9.10 -0.48 9.15
C LEU A 214 -9.85 0.84 8.94
N VAL A 215 -10.10 1.56 10.02
CA VAL A 215 -10.67 2.91 9.98
C VAL A 215 -9.56 3.90 10.33
N VAL A 216 -9.18 4.76 9.39
CA VAL A 216 -8.14 5.78 9.56
C VAL A 216 -8.79 7.15 9.53
N TRP A 217 -8.35 8.03 10.42
CA TRP A 217 -8.89 9.40 10.47
C TRP A 217 -7.81 10.43 10.75
N GLY A 218 -7.93 11.59 10.10
CA GLY A 218 -7.12 12.76 10.45
C GLY A 218 -7.66 13.43 11.71
N ALA A 219 -6.78 13.69 12.68
CA ALA A 219 -7.17 14.35 13.94
C ALA A 219 -7.67 15.79 13.73
N ALA A 220 -7.25 16.43 12.64
CA ALA A 220 -7.65 17.79 12.28
C ALA A 220 -8.81 17.82 11.26
N ASP A 221 -9.45 16.69 10.96
CA ASP A 221 -10.62 16.66 10.08
C ASP A 221 -11.82 17.36 10.76
N ARG A 222 -12.14 18.55 10.23
CA ARG A 222 -13.30 19.36 10.63
C ARG A 222 -14.41 19.33 9.58
N MET A 223 -14.18 18.63 8.45
CA MET A 223 -15.22 18.34 7.46
C MET A 223 -16.12 17.21 7.96
N ILE A 224 -15.51 16.12 8.40
CA ILE A 224 -16.17 14.96 9.00
C ILE A 224 -15.40 14.63 10.28
N PRO A 225 -15.90 15.01 11.47
CA PRO A 225 -15.18 14.85 12.72
C PRO A 225 -14.79 13.40 13.03
N PRO A 226 -13.66 13.15 13.76
CA PRO A 226 -13.16 11.80 14.09
C PRO A 226 -14.17 10.90 14.81
N GLU A 227 -15.21 11.47 15.42
CA GLU A 227 -16.34 10.75 16.02
C GLU A 227 -17.04 9.82 15.02
N HIS A 228 -17.05 10.18 13.71
CA HIS A 228 -17.56 9.31 12.65
C HIS A 228 -16.69 8.07 12.49
N GLY A 229 -15.37 8.20 12.53
CA GLY A 229 -14.44 7.07 12.51
C GLY A 229 -14.65 6.13 13.69
N LEU A 230 -14.86 6.69 14.89
CA LEU A 230 -15.20 5.91 16.08
C LEU A 230 -16.56 5.20 15.94
N ALA A 231 -17.53 5.84 15.28
CA ALA A 231 -18.84 5.21 15.02
C ALA A 231 -18.73 4.04 14.03
N TYR A 232 -17.99 4.21 12.92
CA TYR A 232 -17.66 3.11 12.00
C TYR A 232 -16.99 1.96 12.73
N THR A 233 -15.96 2.25 13.54
CA THR A 233 -15.20 1.23 14.27
C THR A 233 -16.06 0.44 15.27
N ARG A 234 -16.98 1.11 15.95
CA ARG A 234 -17.90 0.45 16.89
C ARG A 234 -18.94 -0.42 16.20
N ALA A 235 -19.37 -0.03 15.00
CA ALA A 235 -20.42 -0.72 14.26
C ALA A 235 -19.89 -1.92 13.46
N ILE A 236 -18.64 -1.87 12.99
CA ILE A 236 -18.04 -2.95 12.19
C ILE A 236 -17.34 -3.96 13.11
N PRO A 237 -17.71 -5.24 13.09
CA PRO A 237 -17.10 -6.26 13.95
C PRO A 237 -15.58 -6.37 13.70
N GLY A 238 -14.79 -6.26 14.75
CA GLY A 238 -13.32 -6.42 14.67
C GLY A 238 -12.56 -5.28 13.98
N ALA A 239 -13.24 -4.17 13.63
CA ALA A 239 -12.56 -3.04 13.01
C ALA A 239 -11.54 -2.40 13.95
N GLN A 240 -10.43 -1.93 13.37
CA GLN A 240 -9.38 -1.18 14.06
C GLN A 240 -9.46 0.29 13.74
N PHE A 241 -9.24 1.15 14.73
CA PHE A 241 -9.19 2.60 14.56
C PHE A 241 -7.77 3.14 14.67
N GLN A 242 -7.37 4.01 13.74
CA GLN A 242 -6.11 4.73 13.76
C GLN A 242 -6.33 6.23 13.52
N LEU A 243 -5.76 7.06 14.39
CA LEU A 243 -5.83 8.52 14.28
C LEU A 243 -4.47 9.06 13.84
N ILE A 244 -4.46 9.90 12.79
CA ILE A 244 -3.25 10.58 12.30
C ILE A 244 -3.25 12.01 12.82
N SER A 245 -2.29 12.36 13.69
CA SER A 245 -2.25 13.62 14.44
C SER A 245 -2.08 14.87 13.55
N ASP A 246 -1.35 14.75 12.46
CA ASP A 246 -0.94 15.82 11.54
C ASP A 246 -1.59 15.72 10.16
N ALA A 247 -2.84 15.23 10.13
CA ALA A 247 -3.68 15.18 8.94
C ALA A 247 -5.10 15.67 9.24
N GLY A 248 -5.74 16.22 8.21
CA GLY A 248 -7.17 16.51 8.15
C GLY A 248 -7.91 15.44 7.34
N HIS A 249 -8.88 15.87 6.53
CA HIS A 249 -9.79 15.04 5.75
C HIS A 249 -9.13 14.26 4.60
N LEU A 250 -7.91 14.62 4.20
CA LEU A 250 -7.22 14.00 3.06
C LEU A 250 -5.82 13.47 3.46
N PRO A 251 -5.73 12.48 4.36
CA PRO A 251 -4.43 11.94 4.81
C PRO A 251 -3.59 11.37 3.68
N GLN A 252 -4.20 10.91 2.59
CA GLN A 252 -3.48 10.46 1.39
C GLN A 252 -2.74 11.59 0.64
N LEU A 253 -3.08 12.85 0.90
CA LEU A 253 -2.37 14.02 0.38
C LEU A 253 -1.41 14.62 1.41
N GLU A 254 -1.86 14.75 2.66
CA GLU A 254 -1.10 15.43 3.72
C GLU A 254 0.00 14.54 4.30
N THR A 255 -0.29 13.27 4.56
CA THR A 255 0.61 12.30 5.22
C THR A 255 0.62 10.94 4.51
N PRO A 256 0.86 10.88 3.18
CA PRO A 256 0.74 9.64 2.41
C PRO A 256 1.63 8.50 2.92
N GLY A 257 2.82 8.83 3.44
CA GLY A 257 3.73 7.83 4.02
C GLY A 257 3.19 7.21 5.31
N THR A 258 2.53 8.00 6.17
CA THR A 258 1.90 7.51 7.41
C THR A 258 0.71 6.61 7.06
N LEU A 259 -0.16 7.05 6.15
CA LEU A 259 -1.29 6.23 5.70
C LEU A 259 -0.82 4.91 5.10
N LEU A 260 0.20 4.94 4.23
CA LEU A 260 0.77 3.73 3.63
C LEU A 260 1.29 2.76 4.69
N ARG A 261 2.02 3.26 5.70
CA ARG A 261 2.54 2.44 6.79
C ARG A 261 1.41 1.79 7.60
N LEU A 262 0.37 2.54 7.98
CA LEU A 262 -0.78 2.02 8.71
C LEU A 262 -1.52 0.94 7.91
N VAL A 263 -1.70 1.14 6.61
CA VAL A 263 -2.30 0.14 5.71
C VAL A 263 -1.44 -1.12 5.66
N ALA A 264 -0.13 -0.98 5.48
CA ALA A 264 0.79 -2.11 5.44
C ALA A 264 0.80 -2.91 6.75
N GLU A 265 0.92 -2.24 7.90
CA GLU A 265 0.86 -2.87 9.23
C GLU A 265 -0.45 -3.62 9.46
N PHE A 266 -1.57 -3.02 9.07
CA PHE A 266 -2.88 -3.65 9.17
C PHE A 266 -3.00 -4.89 8.30
N LEU A 267 -2.56 -4.82 7.04
CA LEU A 267 -2.61 -5.93 6.11
C LEU A 267 -1.71 -7.10 6.56
N LEU A 268 -0.52 -6.81 7.07
CA LEU A 268 0.37 -7.81 7.67
C LEU A 268 -0.31 -8.60 8.79
N ALA A 269 -1.22 -7.99 9.53
CA ALA A 269 -1.92 -8.63 10.65
C ALA A 269 -3.16 -9.43 10.23
N HIS A 270 -3.78 -9.16 9.05
CA HIS A 270 -5.15 -9.60 8.76
C HIS A 270 -5.35 -10.30 7.42
N THR A 271 -4.42 -10.24 6.47
CA THR A 271 -4.73 -10.63 5.10
C THR A 271 -4.20 -11.98 4.66
N ASP A 272 -3.81 -12.83 5.58
CA ASP A 272 -3.45 -14.19 5.18
C ASP A 272 -3.98 -15.28 6.13
N PRO A 273 -5.31 -15.59 6.07
CA PRO A 273 -5.84 -16.78 6.71
C PRO A 273 -5.33 -18.09 6.04
N GLY A 274 -4.69 -18.00 4.87
CA GLY A 274 -4.10 -19.15 4.16
C GLY A 274 -2.76 -19.60 4.67
N LEU A 275 -2.03 -18.75 5.43
CA LEU A 275 -0.72 -19.06 5.99
C LEU A 275 -0.81 -19.72 7.39
N THR A 276 -1.71 -20.68 7.54
CA THR A 276 -1.82 -21.49 8.77
C THR A 276 -1.08 -22.83 8.66
N GLU A 277 -0.56 -23.15 7.48
CA GLU A 277 0.22 -24.39 7.27
C GLU A 277 1.67 -24.20 7.70
N VAL A 278 2.18 -25.18 8.42
CA VAL A 278 3.61 -25.24 8.77
C VAL A 278 4.38 -25.71 7.53
N THR A 279 5.27 -24.87 7.04
CA THR A 279 6.21 -25.24 5.97
C THR A 279 7.51 -25.73 6.58
N VAL A 280 7.99 -26.87 6.12
CA VAL A 280 9.29 -27.43 6.51
C VAL A 280 10.16 -27.48 5.26
N VAL A 281 11.25 -26.73 5.27
CA VAL A 281 12.25 -26.75 4.20
C VAL A 281 13.38 -27.67 4.62
N GLY A 282 13.58 -28.75 3.88
CA GLY A 282 14.61 -29.75 4.15
C GLY A 282 16.03 -29.24 3.85
N PRO A 283 17.07 -30.02 4.28
CA PRO A 283 18.46 -29.58 4.11
C PRO A 283 18.88 -29.43 2.64
N ASP A 284 18.27 -30.17 1.72
CA ASP A 284 18.56 -30.14 0.28
C ASP A 284 17.49 -29.40 -0.52
N GLU A 285 16.57 -28.70 0.15
CA GLU A 285 15.49 -27.94 -0.46
C GLU A 285 15.78 -26.43 -0.42
N GLY A 286 14.97 -25.66 -1.14
CA GLY A 286 15.15 -24.21 -1.30
C GLY A 286 15.82 -23.86 -2.63
N GLU A 287 15.76 -22.58 -2.95
CA GLU A 287 16.30 -22.02 -4.20
C GLU A 287 17.76 -21.59 -3.99
N THR A 288 18.70 -22.21 -4.71
CA THR A 288 20.12 -21.83 -4.62
C THR A 288 20.45 -20.79 -5.69
N LEU A 289 20.93 -19.65 -5.24
CA LEU A 289 21.31 -18.48 -6.03
C LEU A 289 22.79 -18.18 -5.84
N LEU A 290 23.38 -17.46 -6.78
CA LEU A 290 24.76 -16.98 -6.82
C LEU A 290 25.79 -18.11 -6.93
N PRO A 291 26.80 -17.95 -7.78
CA PRO A 291 27.91 -18.88 -7.88
C PRO A 291 28.93 -18.67 -6.75
N PRO A 292 29.77 -19.68 -6.46
CA PRO A 292 30.93 -19.47 -5.58
C PRO A 292 31.78 -18.26 -5.99
N PRO A 293 32.45 -17.57 -5.04
CA PRO A 293 32.77 -18.04 -3.68
C PRO A 293 31.71 -17.77 -2.61
N THR A 294 30.63 -17.05 -2.93
CA THR A 294 29.52 -16.80 -2.02
C THR A 294 28.24 -17.33 -2.64
N THR A 295 27.59 -18.29 -1.99
CA THR A 295 26.31 -18.84 -2.44
C THR A 295 25.20 -18.47 -1.48
N MET A 296 23.97 -18.31 -2.00
CA MET A 296 22.77 -18.01 -1.24
C MET A 296 21.74 -19.10 -1.50
N ARG A 297 21.20 -19.69 -0.45
CA ARG A 297 20.06 -20.62 -0.51
C ARG A 297 18.86 -19.97 0.15
N ILE A 298 17.84 -19.66 -0.60
CA ILE A 298 16.57 -19.10 -0.09
C ILE A 298 15.78 -20.23 0.58
N LEU A 299 15.46 -20.06 1.84
CA LEU A 299 14.66 -20.99 2.65
C LEU A 299 13.21 -20.52 2.80
N GLU A 300 13.00 -19.21 2.84
CA GLU A 300 11.70 -18.57 2.88
C GLU A 300 11.78 -17.28 2.04
N ASP A 301 10.91 -17.15 1.06
CA ASP A 301 10.90 -16.01 0.16
C ASP A 301 9.76 -15.02 0.44
N GLY A 302 9.09 -15.18 1.57
CA GLY A 302 7.94 -14.38 1.98
C GLY A 302 6.60 -15.02 1.62
N SER A 303 6.56 -16.02 0.72
CA SER A 303 5.32 -16.64 0.26
C SER A 303 4.55 -17.37 1.36
N HIS A 304 5.25 -17.96 2.35
CA HIS A 304 4.63 -18.63 3.48
C HIS A 304 4.45 -17.74 4.71
N THR A 305 4.88 -16.49 4.64
CA THR A 305 4.82 -15.55 5.77
C THR A 305 4.04 -14.27 5.44
N GLY A 306 3.39 -14.20 4.27
CA GLY A 306 2.68 -13.00 3.80
C GLY A 306 3.63 -11.81 3.66
N HIS A 307 4.80 -12.05 3.09
CA HIS A 307 5.85 -11.05 2.86
C HIS A 307 6.41 -10.39 4.14
N ARG A 308 6.23 -11.03 5.32
CA ARG A 308 6.74 -10.49 6.61
C ARG A 308 8.19 -10.84 6.86
N LEU A 309 8.65 -11.98 6.35
CA LEU A 309 9.96 -12.53 6.66
C LEU A 309 10.53 -13.26 5.45
N GLY A 310 11.72 -12.90 5.02
CA GLY A 310 12.57 -13.70 4.16
C GLY A 310 13.68 -14.37 4.96
N ILE A 311 14.05 -15.59 4.60
CA ILE A 311 15.16 -16.32 5.24
C ILE A 311 16.03 -16.94 4.15
N GLY A 312 17.33 -16.72 4.26
CA GLY A 312 18.32 -17.37 3.41
C GLY A 312 19.50 -17.92 4.21
N GLU A 313 20.19 -18.86 3.64
CA GLU A 313 21.47 -19.38 4.13
C GLU A 313 22.57 -18.92 3.18
N ILE A 314 23.56 -18.18 3.72
CA ILE A 314 24.71 -17.71 2.96
C ILE A 314 25.91 -18.60 3.31
N THR A 315 26.52 -19.19 2.29
CA THR A 315 27.81 -19.90 2.45
C THR A 315 28.91 -19.07 1.78
N VAL A 316 29.93 -18.72 2.54
CA VAL A 316 31.09 -17.93 2.11
C VAL A 316 32.35 -18.77 2.19
N ALA A 317 33.05 -18.93 1.07
CA ALA A 317 34.32 -19.68 1.02
C ALA A 317 35.40 -19.06 1.94
N PRO A 318 36.41 -19.82 2.36
CA PRO A 318 37.53 -19.28 3.13
C PRO A 318 38.19 -18.07 2.48
N HIS A 319 38.64 -17.11 3.30
CA HIS A 319 39.37 -15.90 2.88
C HIS A 319 38.64 -15.09 1.80
N THR A 320 37.30 -15.02 1.93
CA THR A 320 36.45 -14.34 0.96
C THR A 320 35.84 -13.08 1.60
N ASP A 321 35.98 -11.95 0.93
CA ASP A 321 35.29 -10.73 1.27
C ASP A 321 33.82 -10.81 0.82
N GLY A 322 32.95 -10.20 1.59
CA GLY A 322 31.54 -10.03 1.24
C GLY A 322 31.28 -8.87 0.29
N PRO A 323 30.01 -8.45 0.17
CA PRO A 323 29.65 -7.30 -0.65
C PRO A 323 30.32 -6.02 -0.12
N PRO A 324 30.50 -4.97 -0.95
CA PRO A 324 30.87 -3.65 -0.46
C PRO A 324 29.95 -3.19 0.67
N GLN A 325 30.44 -2.33 1.58
CA GLN A 325 29.58 -1.75 2.61
C GLN A 325 28.38 -1.05 1.99
N HIS A 326 27.21 -1.34 2.54
CA HIS A 326 25.93 -0.81 2.06
C HIS A 326 24.96 -0.57 3.22
N ARG A 327 23.83 0.07 2.91
CA ARG A 327 22.77 0.40 3.88
C ARG A 327 21.43 0.05 3.27
N HIS A 328 20.58 -0.59 4.07
CA HIS A 328 19.18 -0.82 3.73
C HIS A 328 18.31 0.27 4.36
N ALA A 329 17.40 0.87 3.59
CA ALA A 329 16.54 1.94 4.12
C ALA A 329 15.19 1.41 4.67
N ARG A 330 14.80 0.15 4.35
CA ARG A 330 13.42 -0.31 4.55
C ARG A 330 13.26 -1.65 5.24
N HIS A 331 14.34 -2.36 5.56
CA HIS A 331 14.23 -3.65 6.27
C HIS A 331 15.31 -3.79 7.35
N ASP A 332 14.97 -4.54 8.37
CA ASP A 332 15.94 -5.06 9.34
C ASP A 332 16.58 -6.32 8.75
N GLU A 333 17.87 -6.49 9.02
CA GLU A 333 18.60 -7.67 8.60
C GLU A 333 19.27 -8.36 9.79
N GLY A 334 19.11 -9.66 9.87
CA GLY A 334 19.72 -10.49 10.92
C GLY A 334 20.67 -11.51 10.33
N PHE A 335 21.85 -11.67 10.96
CA PHE A 335 22.83 -12.70 10.60
C PHE A 335 23.14 -13.57 11.80
N TYR A 336 22.68 -14.81 11.80
CA TYR A 336 23.09 -15.78 12.80
C TYR A 336 24.20 -16.65 12.24
N VAL A 337 25.34 -16.72 12.94
CA VAL A 337 26.50 -17.51 12.51
C VAL A 337 26.24 -18.98 12.85
N VAL A 338 25.99 -19.81 11.84
CA VAL A 338 25.74 -21.26 11.98
C VAL A 338 27.05 -21.99 12.17
N SER A 339 28.07 -21.67 11.34
CA SER A 339 29.40 -22.25 11.44
C SER A 339 30.48 -21.29 10.95
N GLY A 340 31.72 -21.46 11.40
CA GLY A 340 32.83 -20.56 11.08
C GLY A 340 32.87 -19.32 11.97
N THR A 341 33.56 -18.29 11.50
CA THR A 341 33.64 -16.96 12.14
C THR A 341 33.41 -15.88 11.09
N ALA A 342 32.38 -15.10 11.26
CA ALA A 342 32.11 -13.95 10.40
C ALA A 342 32.84 -12.71 10.92
N ARG A 343 33.41 -11.91 10.02
CA ARG A 343 33.84 -10.56 10.32
C ARG A 343 32.83 -9.56 9.79
N PHE A 344 32.10 -8.91 10.69
CA PHE A 344 31.20 -7.81 10.34
C PHE A 344 31.93 -6.48 10.42
N THR A 345 31.81 -5.65 9.38
CA THR A 345 32.33 -4.29 9.38
C THR A 345 31.18 -3.29 9.32
N VAL A 346 31.13 -2.37 10.28
CA VAL A 346 30.09 -1.33 10.46
C VAL A 346 30.77 0.03 10.49
N GLY A 347 30.72 0.76 9.38
CA GLY A 347 31.56 1.96 9.18
C GLY A 347 33.06 1.61 9.23
N GLU A 348 33.78 2.17 10.20
CA GLU A 348 35.23 1.90 10.40
C GLU A 348 35.53 0.78 11.43
N LYS A 349 34.50 0.20 12.05
CA LYS A 349 34.66 -0.81 13.12
C LYS A 349 34.40 -2.21 12.59
N SER A 350 35.23 -3.16 12.97
CA SER A 350 35.05 -4.57 12.67
C SER A 350 34.85 -5.39 13.93
N TYR A 351 34.02 -6.42 13.81
CA TYR A 351 33.64 -7.33 14.89
C TYR A 351 33.74 -8.78 14.37
N ASP A 352 34.53 -9.61 15.03
CA ASP A 352 34.56 -11.04 14.73
C ASP A 352 33.47 -11.75 15.56
N ALA A 353 32.60 -12.46 14.86
CA ALA A 353 31.44 -13.18 15.42
C ALA A 353 31.59 -14.67 15.16
N PRO A 354 31.87 -15.49 16.19
CA PRO A 354 31.98 -16.96 16.04
C PRO A 354 30.59 -17.59 15.90
N ALA A 355 30.58 -18.90 15.59
CA ALA A 355 29.36 -19.70 15.57
C ALA A 355 28.54 -19.54 16.85
N GLY A 356 27.22 -19.35 16.70
CA GLY A 356 26.28 -19.04 17.77
C GLY A 356 26.08 -17.54 18.01
N ALA A 357 26.86 -16.65 17.36
CA ALA A 357 26.66 -15.21 17.45
C ALA A 357 25.53 -14.73 16.53
N LEU A 358 24.85 -13.64 16.93
CA LEU A 358 23.83 -12.94 16.14
C LEU A 358 24.27 -11.49 15.94
N ALA A 359 24.29 -11.04 14.71
CA ALA A 359 24.41 -9.62 14.34
C ALA A 359 23.06 -9.12 13.83
N MET A 360 22.58 -8.00 14.40
CA MET A 360 21.36 -7.32 13.95
C MET A 360 21.72 -6.00 13.32
N VAL A 361 21.23 -5.78 12.12
CA VAL A 361 21.46 -4.58 11.31
C VAL A 361 20.15 -3.85 11.11
N PRO A 362 19.91 -2.75 11.84
CA PRO A 362 18.72 -1.93 11.65
C PRO A 362 18.81 -1.11 10.35
N PRO A 363 17.67 -0.63 9.81
CA PRO A 363 17.65 0.25 8.67
C PRO A 363 18.61 1.44 8.82
N GLY A 364 19.35 1.74 7.76
CA GLY A 364 20.32 2.85 7.71
C GLY A 364 21.72 2.56 8.27
N ALA A 365 21.95 1.43 8.93
CA ALA A 365 23.28 1.06 9.42
C ALA A 365 24.19 0.59 8.28
N PRO A 366 25.39 1.20 8.10
CA PRO A 366 26.35 0.75 7.10
C PRO A 366 26.96 -0.58 7.55
N HIS A 367 26.94 -1.59 6.69
CA HIS A 367 27.50 -2.89 7.05
C HIS A 367 28.00 -3.69 5.87
N THR A 368 28.86 -4.66 6.17
CA THR A 368 29.26 -5.77 5.32
C THR A 368 29.77 -6.92 6.20
N PHE A 369 29.96 -8.08 5.60
CA PHE A 369 30.56 -9.24 6.26
C PHE A 369 31.66 -9.86 5.40
N ALA A 370 32.53 -10.65 6.01
CA ALA A 370 33.58 -11.41 5.33
C ALA A 370 33.85 -12.73 6.07
N ASN A 371 34.42 -13.69 5.39
CA ASN A 371 35.01 -14.90 6.00
C ASN A 371 36.52 -14.75 6.09
N PRO A 372 37.07 -14.37 7.24
CA PRO A 372 38.53 -14.32 7.43
C PRO A 372 39.18 -15.67 7.75
N GLY A 373 38.41 -16.73 7.95
CA GLY A 373 38.86 -18.03 8.43
C GLY A 373 39.27 -18.97 7.31
N ASP A 374 39.84 -20.13 7.74
CA ASP A 374 40.30 -21.19 6.85
C ASP A 374 39.20 -22.20 6.48
N GLU A 375 38.03 -22.12 7.16
CA GLU A 375 36.87 -23.00 6.95
C GLU A 375 35.72 -22.20 6.34
N PRO A 376 34.77 -22.86 5.63
CA PRO A 376 33.57 -22.15 5.14
C PRO A 376 32.78 -21.52 6.27
N LEU A 377 32.33 -20.28 6.04
CA LEU A 377 31.41 -19.58 6.90
C LEU A 377 29.98 -19.85 6.43
N VAL A 378 29.09 -20.23 7.35
CA VAL A 378 27.64 -20.36 7.08
C VAL A 378 26.88 -19.42 7.97
N LEU A 379 26.07 -18.57 7.35
CA LEU A 379 25.19 -17.59 7.99
C LEU A 379 23.74 -17.92 7.69
N LEU A 380 22.88 -17.93 8.70
CA LEU A 380 21.44 -17.80 8.49
C LEU A 380 21.13 -16.30 8.46
N ASN A 381 20.57 -15.84 7.34
CA ASN A 381 20.27 -14.44 7.09
C ASN A 381 18.76 -14.23 7.06
N THR A 382 18.24 -13.23 7.77
CA THR A 382 16.82 -12.89 7.82
C THR A 382 16.58 -11.49 7.33
N PHE A 383 15.46 -11.27 6.63
CA PHE A 383 15.02 -9.99 6.10
C PHE A 383 13.59 -9.69 6.58
N THR A 384 13.36 -8.55 7.18
CA THR A 384 12.04 -8.17 7.70
C THR A 384 11.65 -6.77 7.23
N PRO A 385 10.77 -6.65 6.22
CA PRO A 385 10.15 -7.70 5.41
C PRO A 385 11.10 -8.36 4.38
N ASP A 386 10.58 -9.31 3.59
CA ASP A 386 11.30 -10.14 2.60
C ASP A 386 11.87 -9.41 1.37
N LEU A 387 11.78 -8.11 1.31
CA LEU A 387 12.10 -7.24 0.16
C LEU A 387 13.43 -7.56 -0.53
N TYR A 388 14.39 -8.13 0.21
CA TYR A 388 15.74 -8.36 -0.32
C TYR A 388 15.93 -9.71 -1.01
N VAL A 389 14.95 -10.62 -0.88
CA VAL A 389 15.01 -11.93 -1.57
C VAL A 389 15.05 -11.75 -3.09
N GLN A 390 14.18 -10.86 -3.62
CA GLN A 390 14.16 -10.60 -5.07
C GLN A 390 15.44 -9.94 -5.58
N TYR A 391 16.15 -9.15 -4.75
CA TYR A 391 17.48 -8.62 -5.11
C TYR A 391 18.47 -9.77 -5.43
N PHE A 392 18.49 -10.84 -4.66
CA PHE A 392 19.38 -11.97 -4.93
C PHE A 392 19.01 -12.70 -6.22
N ARG A 393 17.72 -12.80 -6.55
CA ARG A 393 17.25 -13.36 -7.82
C ARG A 393 17.70 -12.50 -9.00
N ASP A 394 17.46 -11.20 -8.94
CA ASP A 394 17.89 -10.26 -9.97
C ASP A 394 19.42 -10.30 -10.17
N LEU A 395 20.18 -10.35 -9.09
CA LEU A 395 21.64 -10.44 -9.14
C LEU A 395 22.11 -11.76 -9.75
N HIS A 396 21.48 -12.89 -9.39
CA HIS A 396 21.74 -14.21 -9.96
C HIS A 396 21.49 -14.22 -11.46
N ASP A 397 20.38 -13.69 -11.93
CA ASP A 397 20.01 -13.63 -13.34
C ASP A 397 21.02 -12.78 -14.14
N MET A 398 21.46 -11.69 -13.58
CA MET A 398 22.51 -10.86 -14.20
C MET A 398 23.83 -11.60 -14.33
N ILE A 399 24.26 -12.31 -13.30
CA ILE A 399 25.51 -13.08 -13.31
C ILE A 399 25.43 -14.19 -14.35
N THR A 400 24.34 -14.96 -14.35
CA THR A 400 24.16 -16.13 -15.22
C THR A 400 23.92 -15.78 -16.66
N SER A 401 23.32 -14.62 -16.95
CA SER A 401 23.15 -14.12 -18.33
C SER A 401 24.42 -13.50 -18.91
N GLY A 402 25.53 -13.40 -18.15
CA GLY A 402 26.79 -12.82 -18.60
C GLY A 402 26.75 -11.30 -18.79
N GLY A 403 25.81 -10.63 -18.11
CA GLY A 403 25.69 -9.17 -18.08
C GLY A 403 26.89 -8.49 -17.41
N PRO A 404 27.09 -7.19 -17.63
CA PRO A 404 28.16 -6.44 -16.99
C PRO A 404 27.90 -6.30 -15.47
N LEU A 405 28.90 -6.61 -14.66
CA LEU A 405 28.89 -6.49 -13.19
C LEU A 405 29.71 -5.28 -12.74
N SER A 406 29.54 -4.13 -13.41
CA SER A 406 30.22 -2.93 -12.94
C SER A 406 29.62 -2.42 -11.62
N PRO A 407 30.39 -1.70 -10.77
CA PRO A 407 29.88 -1.14 -9.53
C PRO A 407 28.61 -0.28 -9.72
N GLU A 408 28.53 0.45 -10.83
CA GLU A 408 27.39 1.31 -11.18
C GLU A 408 26.12 0.46 -11.46
N VAL A 409 26.27 -0.67 -12.18
CA VAL A 409 25.18 -1.58 -12.50
C VAL A 409 24.67 -2.25 -11.22
N ILE A 410 25.57 -2.75 -10.36
CA ILE A 410 25.20 -3.35 -9.08
C ILE A 410 24.51 -2.32 -8.19
N ALA A 411 25.03 -1.10 -8.09
CA ALA A 411 24.41 -0.03 -7.32
C ALA A 411 23.01 0.32 -7.85
N GLY A 412 22.80 0.29 -9.17
CA GLY A 412 21.49 0.49 -9.80
C GLY A 412 20.49 -0.62 -9.44
N VAL A 413 20.94 -1.88 -9.34
CA VAL A 413 20.08 -2.98 -8.86
C VAL A 413 19.76 -2.81 -7.37
N MET A 414 20.76 -2.54 -6.54
CA MET A 414 20.60 -2.30 -5.10
C MET A 414 19.59 -1.17 -4.83
N ALA A 415 19.61 -0.09 -5.60
CA ALA A 415 18.72 1.05 -5.45
C ALA A 415 17.23 0.68 -5.60
N ARG A 416 16.90 -0.30 -6.45
CA ARG A 416 15.53 -0.83 -6.60
C ARG A 416 14.97 -1.42 -5.29
N TYR A 417 15.87 -1.93 -4.45
CA TYR A 417 15.55 -2.56 -3.17
C TYR A 417 15.87 -1.67 -1.97
N ALA A 418 15.81 -0.35 -2.16
CA ALA A 418 16.10 0.66 -1.14
C ALA A 418 17.46 0.46 -0.44
N THR A 419 18.46 -0.01 -1.19
CA THR A 419 19.83 -0.26 -0.71
C THR A 419 20.79 0.66 -1.44
N THR A 420 21.72 1.27 -0.70
CA THR A 420 22.72 2.19 -1.24
C THR A 420 24.12 1.80 -0.77
N PRO A 421 25.16 2.00 -1.58
CA PRO A 421 26.54 1.93 -1.10
C PRO A 421 26.75 2.88 0.10
N ALA A 422 27.58 2.48 1.05
CA ALA A 422 27.85 3.23 2.28
C ALA A 422 29.18 3.99 2.22
#